data_46dd437cfc0cb413dfc2e1d469f5ceb0
#
_entry.id   46dd437cfc0cb413dfc2e1d469f5ceb0
#
_cell.length_a   1.000
_cell.length_b   1.000
_cell.length_c   1.000
_cell.angle_alpha   90.00
_cell.angle_beta   90.00
_cell.angle_gamma   90.00
#
_symmetry.space_group_name_H-M   'P 1'
#
loop_
_entity.id
_entity.type
_entity.pdbx_description
1 polymer ?
#
loop_
_entity_poly.entity_id
_entity_poly.type
_entity_poly.pdbx_seq_one_letter_code
_entity_poly.pdbx_strand_id
1 'polypeptide(L)'
;LRAIAAHRGFEVEVEEPHIDGAWVGSGEVLCYIRGPFATLVDLETIFLQRLGASCVAAYNAYNMCVELPDVAFLAMDARHCAGSDMAELMAYGASVGSKKAKAKTGAIGFTGSSTDATAHFFGQERGAGTMPHALVGYAGSTLRAAQMFHESVPDAPLTVLVDYFGKEITDSLEVANHFPELAASGRLAFRLDTHGGRFSEGLDTPQ
;
A
#
# COMPACT_ATOMS: atom_id res chain seq x y z
N LEU A 1 24.31 -4.77 -3.79
CA LEU A 1 25.42 -5.20 -4.61
C LEU A 1 26.74 -5.20 -3.84
N ARG A 2 27.14 -4.06 -3.23
CA ARG A 2 28.40 -3.95 -2.46
C ARG A 2 28.54 -5.04 -1.38
N ALA A 3 27.47 -5.39 -0.66
CA ALA A 3 27.49 -6.47 0.33
C ALA A 3 27.73 -7.84 -0.30
N ILE A 4 27.11 -8.11 -1.47
CA ILE A 4 27.32 -9.36 -2.21
C ILE A 4 28.76 -9.45 -2.72
N ALA A 5 29.29 -8.33 -3.27
CA ALA A 5 30.67 -8.25 -3.76
C ALA A 5 31.68 -8.54 -2.64
N ALA A 6 31.50 -7.90 -1.49
CA ALA A 6 32.32 -8.14 -0.30
C ALA A 6 32.26 -9.59 0.18
N HIS A 7 31.06 -10.17 0.23
CA HIS A 7 30.88 -11.58 0.64
C HIS A 7 31.53 -12.58 -0.33
N ARG A 8 31.49 -12.29 -1.62
CA ARG A 8 32.07 -13.14 -2.68
C ARG A 8 33.54 -12.84 -2.99
N GLY A 9 34.11 -11.80 -2.39
CA GLY A 9 35.52 -11.45 -2.54
C GLY A 9 35.89 -10.83 -3.88
N PHE A 10 35.00 -10.03 -4.49
CA PHE A 10 35.34 -9.29 -5.72
C PHE A 10 35.09 -7.79 -5.53
N GLU A 11 35.80 -6.98 -6.32
CA GLU A 11 35.63 -5.53 -6.34
C GLU A 11 34.53 -5.13 -7.34
N VAL A 12 33.72 -4.14 -6.94
CA VAL A 12 32.68 -3.56 -7.76
C VAL A 12 32.62 -2.05 -7.56
N GLU A 13 32.56 -1.32 -8.67
CA GLU A 13 32.26 0.10 -8.69
C GLU A 13 30.80 0.30 -9.09
N VAL A 14 30.08 1.11 -8.34
CA VAL A 14 28.70 1.50 -8.65
C VAL A 14 28.64 3.02 -8.72
N GLU A 15 28.31 3.53 -9.90
CA GLU A 15 28.07 4.94 -10.16
C GLU A 15 26.56 5.17 -10.28
N GLU A 16 26.03 6.00 -9.40
CA GLU A 16 24.61 6.31 -9.28
C GLU A 16 24.37 7.76 -9.74
N PRO A 17 24.02 8.00 -11.02
CA PRO A 17 23.88 9.36 -11.56
C PRO A 17 22.61 10.07 -11.05
N HIS A 18 21.69 9.34 -10.42
CA HIS A 18 20.42 9.84 -9.93
C HIS A 18 20.29 9.65 -8.43
N ILE A 19 19.58 10.57 -7.79
CA ILE A 19 19.12 10.44 -6.39
C ILE A 19 17.74 9.77 -6.36
N ASP A 20 17.38 9.19 -5.24
CA ASP A 20 16.05 8.61 -5.02
C ASP A 20 14.94 9.63 -5.30
N GLY A 21 13.94 9.21 -6.08
CA GLY A 21 12.86 10.08 -6.54
C GLY A 21 13.20 10.95 -7.74
N ALA A 22 14.39 10.84 -8.32
CA ALA A 22 14.66 11.44 -9.62
C ALA A 22 13.75 10.84 -10.70
N TRP A 23 13.30 11.66 -11.62
CA TRP A 23 12.62 11.19 -12.81
C TRP A 23 13.64 10.72 -13.82
N VAL A 24 13.57 9.46 -14.23
CA VAL A 24 14.45 8.88 -15.24
C VAL A 24 13.60 8.50 -16.44
N GLY A 25 13.93 9.02 -17.61
CA GLY A 25 13.19 8.79 -18.84
C GLY A 25 13.47 7.41 -19.45
N SER A 26 12.61 7.03 -20.40
CA SER A 26 12.82 5.79 -21.17
C SER A 26 14.13 5.84 -21.93
N GLY A 27 14.97 4.82 -21.78
CA GLY A 27 16.28 4.73 -22.41
C GLY A 27 17.41 5.43 -21.66
N GLU A 28 17.12 6.14 -20.57
CA GLU A 28 18.16 6.71 -19.70
C GLU A 28 18.74 5.64 -18.76
N VAL A 29 20.03 5.80 -18.42
CA VAL A 29 20.74 4.85 -17.57
C VAL A 29 20.40 5.09 -16.11
N LEU A 30 19.98 4.04 -15.39
CA LEU A 30 19.71 4.10 -13.95
C LEU A 30 20.98 4.14 -13.11
N CYS A 31 21.94 3.29 -13.45
CA CYS A 31 23.26 3.25 -12.80
C CYS A 31 24.30 2.56 -13.70
N TYR A 32 25.58 2.80 -13.43
CA TYR A 32 26.66 2.05 -14.04
C TYR A 32 27.28 1.11 -13.00
N ILE A 33 27.49 -0.14 -13.40
CA ILE A 33 28.12 -1.17 -12.57
C ILE A 33 29.35 -1.67 -13.29
N ARG A 34 30.55 -1.50 -12.68
CA ARG A 34 31.82 -1.94 -13.23
C ARG A 34 32.45 -3.01 -12.35
N GLY A 35 32.90 -4.10 -12.94
CA GLY A 35 33.53 -5.21 -12.25
C GLY A 35 33.76 -6.40 -13.17
N PRO A 36 34.22 -7.55 -12.65
CA PRO A 36 34.45 -8.77 -13.45
C PRO A 36 33.14 -9.26 -14.07
N PHE A 37 33.06 -9.31 -15.39
CA PHE A 37 31.83 -9.68 -16.11
C PHE A 37 31.31 -11.05 -15.69
N ALA A 38 32.18 -12.05 -15.56
CA ALA A 38 31.79 -13.41 -15.16
C ALA A 38 31.08 -13.47 -13.79
N THR A 39 31.32 -12.48 -12.93
CA THR A 39 30.67 -12.40 -11.59
C THR A 39 29.42 -11.55 -11.65
N LEU A 40 29.41 -10.50 -12.47
CA LEU A 40 28.27 -9.56 -12.55
C LEU A 40 27.10 -10.16 -13.34
N VAL A 41 27.36 -10.99 -14.35
CA VAL A 41 26.32 -11.60 -15.20
C VAL A 41 25.34 -12.46 -14.40
N ASP A 42 25.83 -13.17 -13.38
CA ASP A 42 24.99 -13.99 -12.50
C ASP A 42 24.02 -13.17 -11.63
N LEU A 43 24.27 -11.87 -11.50
CA LEU A 43 23.49 -10.97 -10.66
C LEU A 43 22.47 -10.14 -11.45
N GLU A 44 22.48 -10.21 -12.78
CA GLU A 44 21.60 -9.41 -13.64
C GLU A 44 20.12 -9.52 -13.25
N THR A 45 19.61 -10.74 -13.13
CA THR A 45 18.20 -11.00 -12.77
C THR A 45 17.82 -10.36 -11.42
N ILE A 46 18.74 -10.44 -10.44
CA ILE A 46 18.52 -9.85 -9.11
C ILE A 46 18.48 -8.33 -9.21
N PHE A 47 19.36 -7.71 -10.00
CA PHE A 47 19.35 -6.25 -10.20
C PHE A 47 18.06 -5.79 -10.85
N LEU A 48 17.66 -6.43 -11.94
CA LEU A 48 16.44 -6.08 -12.65
C LEU A 48 15.20 -6.22 -11.77
N GLN A 49 15.10 -7.31 -11.02
CA GLN A 49 13.99 -7.52 -10.10
C GLN A 49 13.93 -6.44 -9.01
N ARG A 50 15.05 -6.15 -8.35
CA ARG A 50 15.10 -5.21 -7.23
C ARG A 50 14.86 -3.77 -7.67
N LEU A 51 15.51 -3.32 -8.73
CA LEU A 51 15.34 -1.97 -9.26
C LEU A 51 13.97 -1.80 -9.94
N GLY A 52 13.57 -2.77 -10.78
CA GLY A 52 12.34 -2.69 -11.54
C GLY A 52 11.10 -2.57 -10.65
N ALA A 53 10.96 -3.43 -9.66
CA ALA A 53 9.82 -3.41 -8.75
C ALA A 53 9.70 -2.09 -7.98
N SER A 54 10.82 -1.58 -7.45
CA SER A 54 10.83 -0.30 -6.72
C SER A 54 10.51 0.88 -7.62
N CYS A 55 11.05 0.92 -8.85
CA CYS A 55 10.77 1.98 -9.82
C CYS A 55 9.29 1.99 -10.24
N VAL A 56 8.71 0.82 -10.52
CA VAL A 56 7.29 0.72 -10.88
C VAL A 56 6.40 1.15 -9.72
N ALA A 57 6.68 0.71 -8.51
CA ALA A 57 5.92 1.13 -7.32
C ALA A 57 6.01 2.64 -7.09
N ALA A 58 7.19 3.23 -7.24
CA ALA A 58 7.38 4.67 -7.11
C ALA A 58 6.62 5.46 -8.19
N TYR A 59 6.68 5.01 -9.44
CA TYR A 59 5.96 5.63 -10.55
C TYR A 59 4.45 5.58 -10.35
N ASN A 60 3.91 4.42 -10.00
CA ASN A 60 2.47 4.25 -9.76
C ASN A 60 2.00 5.11 -8.58
N ALA A 61 2.71 5.07 -7.45
CA ALA A 61 2.37 5.89 -6.29
C ALA A 61 2.43 7.39 -6.59
N TYR A 62 3.42 7.84 -7.35
CA TYR A 62 3.51 9.23 -7.79
C TYR A 62 2.27 9.64 -8.60
N ASN A 63 1.90 8.84 -9.63
CA ASN A 63 0.75 9.17 -10.48
C ASN A 63 -0.56 9.16 -9.69
N MET A 64 -0.80 8.15 -8.84
CA MET A 64 -1.98 8.11 -7.96
C MET A 64 -2.09 9.38 -7.11
N CYS A 65 -1.00 9.80 -6.49
CA CYS A 65 -1.00 10.98 -5.63
C CYS A 65 -1.17 12.29 -6.41
N VAL A 66 -0.69 12.37 -7.66
CA VAL A 66 -0.85 13.54 -8.53
C VAL A 66 -2.29 13.65 -9.04
N GLU A 67 -2.88 12.51 -9.44
CA GLU A 67 -4.26 12.45 -9.96
C GLU A 67 -5.30 12.70 -8.85
N LEU A 68 -5.02 12.28 -7.62
CA LEU A 68 -5.92 12.38 -6.48
C LEU A 68 -5.22 13.07 -5.29
N PRO A 69 -4.91 14.36 -5.39
CA PRO A 69 -4.07 15.05 -4.40
C PRO A 69 -4.70 15.16 -3.01
N ASP A 70 -6.01 15.18 -2.93
CA ASP A 70 -6.77 15.32 -1.68
C ASP A 70 -7.13 13.96 -1.03
N VAL A 71 -6.65 12.85 -1.61
CA VAL A 71 -6.90 11.49 -1.11
C VAL A 71 -5.69 10.96 -0.37
N ALA A 72 -5.92 10.43 0.85
CA ALA A 72 -4.92 9.67 1.58
C ALA A 72 -4.90 8.21 1.10
N PHE A 73 -3.71 7.68 0.84
CA PHE A 73 -3.51 6.29 0.42
C PHE A 73 -2.87 5.45 1.52
N LEU A 74 -3.20 4.16 1.55
CA LEU A 74 -2.53 3.14 2.35
C LEU A 74 -1.96 2.06 1.42
N ALA A 75 -0.70 1.68 1.63
CA ALA A 75 -0.08 0.58 0.90
C ALA A 75 -0.56 -0.76 1.48
N MET A 76 -1.58 -1.36 0.86
CA MET A 76 -2.23 -2.60 1.32
C MET A 76 -1.80 -3.83 0.50
N ASP A 77 -0.74 -3.73 -0.26
CA ASP A 77 -0.27 -4.68 -1.27
C ASP A 77 0.55 -5.85 -0.71
N ALA A 78 0.95 -5.83 0.58
CA ALA A 78 1.87 -6.82 1.16
C ALA A 78 1.44 -8.28 0.92
N ARG A 79 0.15 -8.60 1.03
CA ARG A 79 -0.37 -9.96 0.77
C ARG A 79 -0.34 -10.37 -0.71
N HIS A 80 -0.12 -9.44 -1.63
CA HIS A 80 -0.04 -9.67 -3.07
C HIS A 80 1.41 -9.72 -3.58
N CYS A 81 2.37 -9.44 -2.71
CA CYS A 81 3.79 -9.46 -3.05
C CYS A 81 4.40 -10.87 -2.99
N ALA A 82 5.44 -11.09 -3.76
CA ALA A 82 6.21 -12.33 -3.75
C ALA A 82 7.20 -12.39 -2.57
N GLY A 83 6.65 -12.42 -1.35
CA GLY A 83 7.41 -12.47 -0.10
C GLY A 83 7.71 -11.09 0.52
N SER A 84 8.26 -11.12 1.73
CA SER A 84 8.51 -9.92 2.56
C SER A 84 9.47 -8.93 1.90
N ASP A 85 10.55 -9.43 1.31
CA ASP A 85 11.54 -8.59 0.64
C ASP A 85 10.92 -7.74 -0.48
N MET A 86 10.01 -8.34 -1.27
CA MET A 86 9.32 -7.64 -2.34
C MET A 86 8.33 -6.61 -1.77
N ALA A 87 7.61 -6.96 -0.70
CA ALA A 87 6.70 -6.05 -0.03
C ALA A 87 7.43 -4.81 0.51
N GLU A 88 8.60 -5.00 1.12
CA GLU A 88 9.43 -3.90 1.61
C GLU A 88 9.94 -3.01 0.46
N LEU A 89 10.44 -3.61 -0.62
CA LEU A 89 10.91 -2.86 -1.80
C LEU A 89 9.80 -2.03 -2.45
N MET A 90 8.61 -2.59 -2.59
CA MET A 90 7.47 -1.89 -3.18
C MET A 90 6.96 -0.77 -2.27
N ALA A 91 6.86 -1.01 -0.96
CA ALA A 91 6.48 0.01 0.01
C ALA A 91 7.49 1.17 0.06
N TYR A 92 8.79 0.85 0.02
CA TYR A 92 9.84 1.86 -0.10
C TYR A 92 9.65 2.69 -1.37
N GLY A 93 9.53 2.05 -2.54
CA GLY A 93 9.29 2.71 -3.81
C GLY A 93 8.04 3.61 -3.77
N ALA A 94 6.93 3.11 -3.25
CA ALA A 94 5.70 3.89 -3.08
C ALA A 94 5.92 5.13 -2.18
N SER A 95 6.70 5.01 -1.10
CA SER A 95 7.02 6.14 -0.23
C SER A 95 7.82 7.22 -0.95
N VAL A 96 8.77 6.83 -1.81
CA VAL A 96 9.58 7.75 -2.63
C VAL A 96 8.69 8.49 -3.64
N GLY A 97 7.84 7.78 -4.38
CA GLY A 97 6.89 8.37 -5.34
C GLY A 97 5.91 9.32 -4.67
N SER A 98 5.37 8.93 -3.52
CA SER A 98 4.47 9.76 -2.71
C SER A 98 5.15 11.05 -2.23
N LYS A 99 6.37 10.97 -1.70
CA LYS A 99 7.14 12.16 -1.27
C LYS A 99 7.37 13.13 -2.42
N LYS A 100 7.68 12.62 -3.61
CA LYS A 100 7.84 13.45 -4.80
C LYS A 100 6.54 14.14 -5.22
N ALA A 101 5.41 13.42 -5.20
CA ALA A 101 4.11 14.01 -5.50
C ALA A 101 3.74 15.11 -4.49
N LYS A 102 3.92 14.84 -3.19
CA LYS A 102 3.71 15.83 -2.12
C LYS A 102 4.51 17.11 -2.35
N ALA A 103 5.78 16.99 -2.68
CA ALA A 103 6.66 18.14 -2.93
C ALA A 103 6.23 18.93 -4.17
N LYS A 104 5.65 18.28 -5.18
CA LYS A 104 5.25 18.93 -6.45
C LYS A 104 3.84 19.55 -6.40
N THR A 105 2.89 18.87 -5.78
CA THR A 105 1.45 19.22 -5.86
C THR A 105 0.81 19.55 -4.52
N GLY A 106 1.50 19.33 -3.40
CA GLY A 106 0.92 19.41 -2.07
C GLY A 106 0.02 18.23 -1.69
N ALA A 107 0.03 17.15 -2.46
CA ALA A 107 -0.81 15.98 -2.24
C ALA A 107 -0.69 15.40 -0.82
N ILE A 108 -1.78 14.86 -0.27
CA ILE A 108 -1.76 14.09 0.99
C ILE A 108 -0.89 12.84 0.82
N GLY A 109 -1.09 12.10 -0.26
CA GLY A 109 -0.32 10.93 -0.67
C GLY A 109 -0.44 9.75 0.29
N PHE A 110 0.56 8.86 0.27
CA PHE A 110 0.58 7.68 1.14
C PHE A 110 0.88 8.06 2.59
N THR A 111 0.04 7.57 3.50
CA THR A 111 0.07 7.87 4.95
C THR A 111 0.36 6.66 5.82
N GLY A 112 0.43 5.46 5.25
CA GLY A 112 0.71 4.23 5.98
C GLY A 112 0.75 3.00 5.08
N SER A 113 0.96 1.86 5.69
CA SER A 113 0.96 0.54 5.06
C SER A 113 0.28 -0.50 5.93
N SER A 114 0.06 -1.70 5.40
CA SER A 114 -0.65 -2.79 6.09
C SER A 114 0.20 -3.59 7.08
N THR A 115 1.51 -3.37 7.14
CA THR A 115 2.42 -4.16 7.98
C THR A 115 3.36 -3.29 8.80
N ASP A 116 3.73 -3.75 9.99
CA ASP A 116 4.70 -3.07 10.86
C ASP A 116 6.07 -2.96 10.18
N ALA A 117 6.47 -3.97 9.41
CA ALA A 117 7.74 -3.99 8.70
C ALA A 117 7.91 -2.82 7.72
N THR A 118 6.82 -2.33 7.13
CA THR A 118 6.84 -1.27 6.11
C THR A 118 6.27 0.07 6.59
N ALA A 119 5.69 0.12 7.79
CA ALA A 119 5.04 1.31 8.35
C ALA A 119 6.00 2.52 8.45
N HIS A 120 7.25 2.26 8.80
CA HIS A 120 8.28 3.29 9.00
C HIS A 120 8.60 4.10 7.72
N PHE A 121 8.40 3.54 6.52
CA PHE A 121 8.58 4.27 5.26
C PHE A 121 7.59 5.45 5.12
N PHE A 122 6.46 5.36 5.81
CA PHE A 122 5.39 6.36 5.82
C PHE A 122 5.32 7.17 7.12
N GLY A 123 6.34 7.02 7.99
CA GLY A 123 6.42 7.73 9.27
C GLY A 123 5.51 7.18 10.36
N GLN A 124 5.08 5.93 10.25
CA GLN A 124 4.24 5.23 11.22
C GLN A 124 5.06 4.19 11.99
N GLU A 125 4.69 3.92 13.24
CA GLU A 125 5.30 2.87 14.07
C GLU A 125 4.70 1.50 13.78
N ARG A 126 3.43 1.45 13.36
CA ARG A 126 2.68 0.22 13.12
C ARG A 126 1.92 0.27 11.80
N GLY A 127 1.69 -0.91 11.24
CA GLY A 127 0.84 -1.10 10.09
C GLY A 127 -0.62 -0.75 10.39
N ALA A 128 -1.30 -0.18 9.40
CA ALA A 128 -2.73 0.09 9.47
C ALA A 128 -3.52 -1.20 9.23
N GLY A 129 -4.43 -1.51 10.13
CA GLY A 129 -5.38 -2.61 9.99
C GLY A 129 -6.80 -2.10 9.81
N THR A 130 -7.63 -2.93 9.17
CA THR A 130 -9.08 -2.72 9.06
C THR A 130 -9.81 -4.01 9.41
N MET A 131 -11.14 -3.95 9.57
CA MET A 131 -11.97 -5.12 9.83
C MET A 131 -11.80 -6.17 8.72
N PRO A 132 -11.48 -7.45 9.05
CA PRO A 132 -11.35 -8.50 8.05
C PRO A 132 -12.72 -9.11 7.69
N HIS A 133 -12.87 -9.60 6.46
CA HIS A 133 -14.08 -10.34 6.03
C HIS A 133 -14.43 -11.52 6.96
N ALA A 134 -13.40 -12.18 7.50
CA ALA A 134 -13.60 -13.30 8.43
C ALA A 134 -14.42 -12.91 9.65
N LEU A 135 -14.23 -11.71 10.22
CA LEU A 135 -15.03 -11.24 11.36
C LEU A 135 -16.50 -11.10 10.96
N VAL A 136 -16.78 -10.52 9.78
CA VAL A 136 -18.15 -10.35 9.28
C VAL A 136 -18.84 -11.71 9.08
N GLY A 137 -18.12 -12.68 8.49
CA GLY A 137 -18.60 -14.05 8.31
C GLY A 137 -18.89 -14.76 9.63
N TYR A 138 -17.99 -14.64 10.61
CA TYR A 138 -18.20 -15.23 11.94
C TYR A 138 -19.34 -14.57 12.72
N ALA A 139 -19.49 -13.27 12.62
CA ALA A 139 -20.56 -12.53 13.30
C ALA A 139 -21.94 -12.79 12.70
N GLY A 140 -22.03 -13.21 11.44
CA GLY A 140 -23.27 -13.48 10.72
C GLY A 140 -24.03 -12.25 10.23
N SER A 141 -23.58 -11.03 10.57
CA SER A 141 -24.05 -9.77 10.00
C SER A 141 -23.00 -8.68 10.13
N THR A 142 -23.06 -7.69 9.26
CA THR A 142 -22.17 -6.52 9.28
C THR A 142 -22.32 -5.71 10.56
N LEU A 143 -23.56 -5.48 11.00
CA LEU A 143 -23.82 -4.77 12.25
C LEU A 143 -23.25 -5.51 13.47
N ARG A 144 -23.44 -6.84 13.55
CA ARG A 144 -22.88 -7.61 14.67
C ARG A 144 -21.35 -7.59 14.67
N ALA A 145 -20.71 -7.66 13.51
CA ALA A 145 -19.26 -7.51 13.39
C ALA A 145 -18.79 -6.14 13.89
N ALA A 146 -19.50 -5.08 13.52
CA ALA A 146 -19.20 -3.72 13.99
C ALA A 146 -19.32 -3.60 15.52
N GLN A 147 -20.37 -4.17 16.10
CA GLN A 147 -20.56 -4.21 17.57
C GLN A 147 -19.39 -4.93 18.26
N MET A 148 -19.08 -6.15 17.82
CA MET A 148 -17.99 -6.97 18.40
C MET A 148 -16.63 -6.25 18.30
N PHE A 149 -16.36 -5.59 17.18
CA PHE A 149 -15.13 -4.83 17.00
C PHE A 149 -15.07 -3.65 17.97
N HIS A 150 -16.13 -2.86 18.06
CA HIS A 150 -16.19 -1.70 18.94
C HIS A 150 -16.15 -2.09 20.43
N GLU A 151 -16.81 -3.18 20.81
CA GLU A 151 -16.74 -3.75 22.17
C GLU A 151 -15.30 -4.15 22.54
N SER A 152 -14.53 -4.68 21.57
CA SER A 152 -13.14 -5.12 21.78
C SER A 152 -12.13 -3.99 21.79
N VAL A 153 -12.38 -2.91 21.04
CA VAL A 153 -11.45 -1.77 20.86
C VAL A 153 -12.22 -0.44 20.86
N PRO A 154 -12.81 -0.05 22.01
CA PRO A 154 -13.76 1.07 22.06
C PRO A 154 -13.15 2.45 21.73
N ASP A 155 -11.86 2.61 21.97
CA ASP A 155 -11.16 3.87 21.74
C ASP A 155 -10.71 4.05 20.28
N ALA A 156 -10.69 2.97 19.48
CA ALA A 156 -10.30 3.05 18.07
C ALA A 156 -11.42 3.63 17.20
N PRO A 157 -11.07 4.33 16.10
CA PRO A 157 -12.03 4.62 15.04
C PRO A 157 -12.61 3.32 14.48
N LEU A 158 -13.93 3.31 14.24
CA LEU A 158 -14.64 2.15 13.72
C LEU A 158 -14.70 2.21 12.18
N THR A 159 -13.87 1.42 11.51
CA THR A 159 -13.95 1.24 10.05
C THR A 159 -14.62 -0.09 9.72
N VAL A 160 -15.84 -0.06 9.21
CA VAL A 160 -16.68 -1.24 8.96
C VAL A 160 -16.59 -1.67 7.51
N LEU A 161 -16.33 -2.97 7.30
CA LEU A 161 -16.32 -3.60 5.99
C LEU A 161 -17.75 -4.00 5.61
N VAL A 162 -18.28 -3.51 4.49
CA VAL A 162 -19.71 -3.59 4.16
C VAL A 162 -20.05 -4.44 2.93
N ASP A 163 -19.05 -4.97 2.24
CA ASP A 163 -19.28 -5.70 0.98
C ASP A 163 -19.53 -7.20 1.12
N TYR A 164 -19.40 -7.77 2.36
CA TYR A 164 -19.46 -9.23 2.56
C TYR A 164 -20.77 -9.86 2.10
N PHE A 165 -21.91 -9.24 2.40
CA PHE A 165 -23.24 -9.74 2.04
C PHE A 165 -23.82 -9.11 0.76
N GLY A 166 -23.10 -8.22 0.08
CA GLY A 166 -23.59 -7.50 -1.08
C GLY A 166 -24.68 -6.49 -0.75
N LYS A 167 -24.62 -5.89 0.43
CA LYS A 167 -25.58 -4.91 0.95
C LYS A 167 -24.87 -3.64 1.42
N GLU A 168 -24.01 -3.12 0.55
CA GLU A 168 -23.07 -2.04 0.91
C GLU A 168 -23.81 -0.79 1.40
N ILE A 169 -24.94 -0.43 0.79
CA ILE A 169 -25.76 0.73 1.18
C ILE A 169 -26.59 0.40 2.42
N THR A 170 -27.32 -0.71 2.37
CA THR A 170 -28.22 -1.13 3.46
C THR A 170 -27.45 -1.33 4.76
N ASP A 171 -26.36 -2.07 4.74
CA ASP A 171 -25.54 -2.38 5.92
C ASP A 171 -24.85 -1.10 6.45
N SER A 172 -24.40 -0.20 5.57
CA SER A 172 -23.82 1.09 5.98
C SER A 172 -24.84 1.95 6.73
N LEU A 173 -26.06 2.04 6.24
CA LEU A 173 -27.13 2.79 6.91
C LEU A 173 -27.52 2.16 8.26
N GLU A 174 -27.61 0.83 8.33
CA GLU A 174 -27.91 0.12 9.57
C GLU A 174 -26.84 0.38 10.65
N VAL A 175 -25.56 0.28 10.27
CA VAL A 175 -24.45 0.56 11.19
C VAL A 175 -24.41 2.02 11.59
N ALA A 176 -24.59 2.98 10.66
CA ALA A 176 -24.59 4.41 10.98
C ALA A 176 -25.73 4.78 11.95
N ASN A 177 -26.92 4.19 11.77
CA ASN A 177 -28.04 4.40 12.67
C ASN A 177 -27.80 3.78 14.07
N HIS A 178 -27.03 2.69 14.15
CA HIS A 178 -26.70 2.07 15.43
C HIS A 178 -25.60 2.84 16.20
N PHE A 179 -24.69 3.50 15.51
CA PHE A 179 -23.57 4.26 16.08
C PHE A 179 -23.63 5.77 15.73
N PRO A 180 -24.73 6.47 16.06
CA PRO A 180 -24.92 7.85 15.62
C PRO A 180 -23.86 8.82 16.17
N GLU A 181 -23.35 8.57 17.37
CA GLU A 181 -22.31 9.41 17.98
C GLU A 181 -20.96 9.24 17.28
N LEU A 182 -20.60 8.02 16.90
CA LEU A 182 -19.40 7.76 16.13
C LEU A 182 -19.49 8.37 14.72
N ALA A 183 -20.67 8.30 14.10
CA ALA A 183 -20.93 8.91 12.80
C ALA A 183 -20.79 10.45 12.89
N ALA A 184 -21.44 11.08 13.86
CA ALA A 184 -21.41 12.53 14.05
C ALA A 184 -20.01 13.06 14.38
N SER A 185 -19.21 12.28 15.12
CA SER A 185 -17.84 12.65 15.50
C SER A 185 -16.78 12.34 14.42
N GLY A 186 -17.16 11.78 13.27
CA GLY A 186 -16.23 11.37 12.22
C GLY A 186 -15.35 10.14 12.59
N ARG A 187 -15.72 9.41 13.64
CA ARG A 187 -15.03 8.19 14.08
C ARG A 187 -15.58 6.91 13.45
N LEU A 188 -16.66 7.00 12.68
CA LEU A 188 -17.22 5.92 11.87
C LEU A 188 -16.80 6.10 10.41
N ALA A 189 -16.27 5.06 9.80
CA ALA A 189 -15.94 5.00 8.39
C ALA A 189 -16.38 3.65 7.80
N PHE A 190 -16.60 3.61 6.49
CA PHE A 190 -16.94 2.39 5.77
C PHE A 190 -15.84 2.03 4.78
N ARG A 191 -15.53 0.73 4.69
CA ARG A 191 -14.61 0.18 3.72
C ARG A 191 -15.40 -0.58 2.67
N LEU A 192 -15.23 -0.13 1.42
CA LEU A 192 -15.69 -0.83 0.24
C LEU A 192 -14.54 -1.69 -0.31
N ASP A 193 -14.72 -2.99 -0.37
CA ASP A 193 -13.74 -3.94 -0.93
C ASP A 193 -14.45 -4.86 -1.94
N THR A 194 -15.52 -4.33 -2.55
CA THR A 194 -16.37 -5.06 -3.49
C THR A 194 -15.54 -5.57 -4.65
N HIS A 195 -15.61 -6.86 -4.89
CA HIS A 195 -14.85 -7.54 -5.93
C HIS A 195 -15.28 -7.06 -7.32
N GLY A 196 -14.30 -6.73 -8.20
CA GLY A 196 -14.55 -6.18 -9.53
C GLY A 196 -15.36 -7.04 -10.50
N GLY A 197 -15.63 -8.30 -10.17
CA GLY A 197 -16.53 -9.20 -10.91
C GLY A 197 -17.96 -9.28 -10.34
N ARG A 198 -18.31 -8.43 -9.37
CA ARG A 198 -19.60 -8.39 -8.71
C ARG A 198 -20.20 -6.99 -8.74
N PHE A 199 -21.52 -6.90 -8.83
CA PHE A 199 -22.24 -5.63 -8.64
C PHE A 199 -22.26 -5.26 -7.14
N SER A 200 -22.04 -4.00 -6.85
CA SER A 200 -22.37 -3.45 -5.53
C SER A 200 -23.88 -3.20 -5.44
N GLU A 201 -24.39 -3.10 -4.21
CA GLU A 201 -25.81 -2.79 -3.99
C GLU A 201 -26.20 -1.49 -4.70
N GLY A 202 -27.28 -1.54 -5.48
CA GLY A 202 -27.81 -0.38 -6.21
C GLY A 202 -27.12 -0.07 -7.54
N LEU A 203 -26.14 -0.87 -7.95
CA LEU A 203 -25.50 -0.76 -9.26
C LEU A 203 -25.96 -1.87 -10.21
N ASP A 204 -26.00 -1.56 -11.49
CA ASP A 204 -26.35 -2.46 -12.61
C ASP A 204 -25.13 -2.88 -13.46
N THR A 205 -23.94 -2.33 -13.13
CA THR A 205 -22.66 -2.68 -13.77
C THR A 205 -21.60 -2.99 -12.72
N PRO A 206 -20.68 -3.96 -12.96
CA PRO A 206 -19.53 -4.20 -12.08
C PRO A 206 -18.67 -2.95 -11.94
N GLN A 207 -18.06 -2.80 -10.76
CA GLN A 207 -17.09 -1.74 -10.50
C GLN A 207 -15.75 -1.98 -11.16
#